data_81380cf0eb8fbdfebc8185c76f997908
#
_entry.id   81380cf0eb8fbdfebc8185c76f997908
#
_cell.length_a   1.000
_cell.length_b   1.000
_cell.length_c   1.000
_cell.angle_alpha   90.00
_cell.angle_beta   90.00
_cell.angle_gamma   90.00
#
_symmetry.space_group_name_H-M   'P 1'
#
loop_
_entity.id
_entity.type
_entity.pdbx_description
1 polymer ?
#
loop_
_entity_poly.entity_id
_entity_poly.type
_entity_poly.pdbx_seq_one_letter_code
_entity_poly.pdbx_strand_id
1 'polypeptide(L)'
;MKLDPDLIHYLTKDHFRVLTAIEMGMKNHEFVPVPLIESLAALKRSNCYKVLQLLLKHKCVMHTGKNYSGYALTYMGYDYLALKVFIKRGFIRKILCKIGTGKESDIYICEAGKGPDEIERQKNANKQRLKGEEDLPEKEKDKDKEENNFTK
;
A
#
# COMPACT_ATOMS: atom_id res chain seq x y z
N MET A 1 -19.46 5.89 -8.37
CA MET A 1 -18.32 6.54 -7.69
C MET A 1 -17.12 6.43 -8.62
N LYS A 2 -16.35 7.48 -8.84
CA LYS A 2 -15.26 7.43 -9.84
C LYS A 2 -13.93 7.22 -9.09
N LEU A 3 -13.42 6.00 -9.10
CA LEU A 3 -12.05 5.71 -8.68
C LEU A 3 -11.09 6.41 -9.65
N ASP A 4 -10.14 7.15 -9.11
CA ASP A 4 -9.04 7.75 -9.88
C ASP A 4 -7.86 6.76 -9.90
N PRO A 5 -7.53 6.14 -11.06
CA PRO A 5 -6.43 5.19 -11.14
C PRO A 5 -5.07 5.81 -10.80
N ASP A 6 -4.89 7.09 -11.08
CA ASP A 6 -3.62 7.77 -10.88
C ASP A 6 -3.37 8.05 -9.39
N LEU A 7 -4.41 8.24 -8.59
CA LEU A 7 -4.27 8.54 -7.17
C LEU A 7 -3.50 7.43 -6.42
N ILE A 8 -3.62 6.15 -6.83
CA ILE A 8 -2.91 5.05 -6.15
C ILE A 8 -1.39 5.21 -6.18
N HIS A 9 -0.85 5.89 -7.20
CA HIS A 9 0.58 6.16 -7.33
C HIS A 9 1.06 7.28 -6.40
N TYR A 10 0.17 8.18 -5.98
CA TYR A 10 0.46 9.26 -5.04
C TYR A 10 0.28 8.85 -3.59
N LEU A 11 -0.47 7.78 -3.33
CA LEU A 11 -0.70 7.29 -1.97
C LEU A 11 0.55 6.58 -1.43
N THR A 12 1.16 7.18 -0.42
CA THR A 12 2.34 6.63 0.26
C THR A 12 1.96 5.53 1.25
N LYS A 13 2.98 4.85 1.79
CA LYS A 13 2.84 3.85 2.85
C LYS A 13 2.03 4.37 4.05
N ASP A 14 2.24 5.63 4.44
CA ASP A 14 1.56 6.23 5.59
C ASP A 14 0.07 6.48 5.34
N HIS A 15 -0.31 6.84 4.11
CA HIS A 15 -1.72 6.96 3.73
C HIS A 15 -2.46 5.61 3.91
N PHE A 16 -1.85 4.53 3.47
CA PHE A 16 -2.44 3.20 3.62
C PHE A 16 -2.45 2.72 5.08
N ARG A 17 -1.46 3.12 5.90
CA ARG A 17 -1.48 2.84 7.35
C ARG A 17 -2.66 3.51 8.03
N VAL A 18 -2.93 4.77 7.68
CA VAL A 18 -4.07 5.53 8.21
C VAL A 18 -5.39 4.93 7.72
N LEU A 19 -5.53 4.59 6.43
CA LEU A 19 -6.74 3.93 5.92
C LEU A 19 -7.00 2.60 6.65
N THR A 20 -5.98 1.77 6.83
CA THR A 20 -6.11 0.50 7.57
C THR A 20 -6.43 0.73 9.05
N ALA A 21 -5.87 1.77 9.68
CA ALA A 21 -6.18 2.11 11.07
C ALA A 21 -7.64 2.52 11.24
N ILE A 22 -8.18 3.30 10.29
CA ILE A 22 -9.60 3.67 10.28
C ILE A 22 -10.48 2.43 10.07
N GLU A 23 -10.14 1.56 9.12
CA GLU A 23 -10.86 0.29 8.89
C GLU A 23 -10.91 -0.56 10.16
N MET A 24 -9.78 -0.70 10.86
CA MET A 24 -9.72 -1.45 12.12
C MET A 24 -10.55 -0.78 13.23
N GLY A 25 -10.51 0.55 13.33
CA GLY A 25 -11.26 1.31 14.31
C GLY A 25 -12.77 1.27 14.06
N MET A 26 -13.20 1.20 12.80
CA MET A 26 -14.62 1.12 12.40
C MET A 26 -15.29 -0.21 12.80
N LYS A 27 -14.55 -1.19 13.28
CA LYS A 27 -15.15 -2.40 13.87
C LYS A 27 -15.94 -2.09 15.14
N ASN A 28 -15.53 -1.05 15.89
CA ASN A 28 -16.12 -0.68 17.16
C ASN A 28 -16.66 0.76 17.21
N HIS A 29 -16.40 1.56 16.19
CA HIS A 29 -16.77 2.97 16.10
C HIS A 29 -17.38 3.26 14.75
N GLU A 30 -18.49 4.00 14.70
CA GLU A 30 -19.06 4.52 13.46
C GLU A 30 -18.09 5.54 12.83
N PHE A 31 -17.55 6.44 13.65
CA PHE A 31 -16.47 7.35 13.29
C PHE A 31 -15.31 7.16 14.26
N VAL A 32 -14.14 6.94 13.73
CA VAL A 32 -12.94 6.64 14.53
C VAL A 32 -12.30 7.94 15.02
N PRO A 33 -12.11 8.13 16.35
CA PRO A 33 -11.49 9.33 16.87
C PRO A 33 -10.00 9.41 16.48
N VAL A 34 -9.51 10.65 16.25
CA VAL A 34 -8.14 10.89 15.80
C VAL A 34 -7.07 10.24 16.69
N PRO A 35 -7.14 10.32 18.04
CA PRO A 35 -6.15 9.67 18.90
C PRO A 35 -6.04 8.15 18.68
N LEU A 36 -7.17 7.48 18.39
CA LEU A 36 -7.18 6.05 18.11
C LEU A 36 -6.53 5.76 16.75
N ILE A 37 -6.79 6.59 15.73
CA ILE A 37 -6.15 6.48 14.42
C ILE A 37 -4.63 6.64 14.55
N GLU A 38 -4.15 7.63 15.31
CA GLU A 38 -2.73 7.88 15.57
C GLU A 38 -2.06 6.65 16.20
N SER A 39 -2.69 6.08 17.21
CA SER A 39 -2.21 4.88 17.91
C SER A 39 -2.13 3.67 16.98
N LEU A 40 -3.21 3.36 16.26
CA LEU A 40 -3.28 2.21 15.36
C LEU A 40 -2.36 2.35 14.14
N ALA A 41 -2.25 3.56 13.58
CA ALA A 41 -1.34 3.84 12.47
C ALA A 41 0.11 3.94 12.90
N ALA A 42 0.40 4.06 14.21
CA ALA A 42 1.73 4.31 14.78
C ALA A 42 2.42 5.51 14.09
N LEU A 43 1.70 6.62 13.93
CA LEU A 43 2.18 7.86 13.34
C LEU A 43 2.16 9.00 14.34
N LYS A 44 3.12 9.93 14.22
CA LYS A 44 3.09 11.17 14.99
C LYS A 44 1.86 12.00 14.59
N ARG A 45 1.27 12.72 15.55
CA ARG A 45 0.04 13.51 15.38
C ARG A 45 0.10 14.44 14.17
N SER A 46 1.20 15.18 13.99
CA SER A 46 1.36 16.11 12.86
C SER A 46 1.31 15.44 11.49
N ASN A 47 1.91 14.24 11.37
CA ASN A 47 1.91 13.48 10.13
C ASN A 47 0.54 12.83 9.89
N CYS A 48 -0.08 12.28 10.92
CA CYS A 48 -1.42 11.70 10.84
C CYS A 48 -2.44 12.74 10.34
N TYR A 49 -2.40 13.95 10.88
CA TYR A 49 -3.30 15.02 10.48
C TYR A 49 -3.13 15.43 9.00
N LYS A 50 -1.88 15.58 8.54
CA LYS A 50 -1.59 15.89 7.11
C LYS A 50 -2.12 14.80 6.18
N VAL A 51 -1.94 13.55 6.56
CA VAL A 51 -2.43 12.39 5.80
C VAL A 51 -3.97 12.39 5.78
N LEU A 52 -4.62 12.59 6.91
CA LEU A 52 -6.09 12.67 7.01
C LEU A 52 -6.67 13.79 6.14
N GLN A 53 -6.05 14.97 6.11
CA GLN A 53 -6.49 16.05 5.25
C GLN A 53 -6.38 15.70 3.76
N LEU A 54 -5.29 15.05 3.34
CA LEU A 54 -5.13 14.62 1.96
C LEU A 54 -6.17 13.54 1.59
N LEU A 55 -6.37 12.54 2.46
CA LEU A 55 -7.38 11.51 2.25
C LEU A 55 -8.82 12.08 2.20
N LEU A 56 -9.10 13.11 2.99
CA LEU A 56 -10.38 13.83 2.97
C LEU A 56 -10.56 14.58 1.64
N LYS A 57 -9.52 15.28 1.16
CA LYS A 57 -9.52 15.97 -0.15
C LYS A 57 -9.85 15.02 -1.29
N HIS A 58 -9.29 13.81 -1.26
CA HIS A 58 -9.53 12.77 -2.25
C HIS A 58 -10.78 11.92 -1.96
N LYS A 59 -11.60 12.30 -0.99
CA LYS A 59 -12.84 11.60 -0.62
C LYS A 59 -12.66 10.12 -0.25
N CYS A 60 -11.46 9.71 0.15
CA CYS A 60 -11.20 8.37 0.65
C CYS A 60 -11.76 8.15 2.07
N VAL A 61 -11.87 9.25 2.82
CA VAL A 61 -12.46 9.27 4.17
C VAL A 61 -13.50 10.37 4.26
N MET A 62 -14.44 10.22 5.21
CA MET A 62 -15.38 11.27 5.61
C MET A 62 -15.09 11.68 7.05
N HIS A 63 -15.43 12.92 7.39
CA HIS A 63 -15.22 13.52 8.70
C HIS A 63 -16.54 13.92 9.34
N THR A 64 -16.65 13.72 10.64
CA THR A 64 -17.71 14.28 11.46
C THR A 64 -17.16 15.12 12.60
N GLY A 65 -17.84 16.18 12.94
CA GLY A 65 -17.52 17.04 14.08
C GLY A 65 -18.71 17.24 15.03
N LYS A 66 -19.78 16.43 14.90
CA LYS A 66 -21.03 16.64 15.68
C LYS A 66 -20.79 16.43 17.18
N ASN A 67 -20.36 15.25 17.59
CA ASN A 67 -20.14 14.91 18.99
C ASN A 67 -18.66 14.94 19.35
N TYR A 68 -17.82 14.48 18.43
CA TYR A 68 -16.36 14.45 18.51
C TYR A 68 -15.79 14.47 17.10
N SER A 69 -14.52 14.85 16.98
CA SER A 69 -13.80 14.79 15.70
C SER A 69 -13.45 13.34 15.36
N GLY A 70 -14.13 12.77 14.37
CA GLY A 70 -13.95 11.40 13.95
C GLY A 70 -13.93 11.24 12.43
N TYR A 71 -13.32 10.16 11.96
CA TYR A 71 -13.19 9.80 10.55
C TYR A 71 -13.72 8.41 10.28
N ALA A 72 -14.33 8.23 9.12
CA ALA A 72 -14.78 6.94 8.62
C ALA A 72 -14.35 6.75 7.16
N LEU A 73 -14.15 5.50 6.74
CA LEU A 73 -13.88 5.18 5.34
C LEU A 73 -15.11 5.41 4.47
N THR A 74 -14.87 5.91 3.28
CA THR A 74 -15.86 5.90 2.19
C THR A 74 -15.67 4.61 1.38
N TYR A 75 -16.62 4.31 0.47
CA TYR A 75 -16.45 3.21 -0.49
C TYR A 75 -15.16 3.34 -1.30
N MET A 76 -14.78 4.59 -1.67
CA MET A 76 -13.53 4.85 -2.36
C MET A 76 -12.31 4.48 -1.50
N GLY A 77 -12.34 4.74 -0.19
CA GLY A 77 -11.28 4.32 0.73
C GLY A 77 -11.13 2.80 0.77
N TYR A 78 -12.22 2.05 0.80
CA TYR A 78 -12.20 0.58 0.71
C TYR A 78 -11.65 0.09 -0.63
N ASP A 79 -12.03 0.75 -1.76
CA ASP A 79 -11.53 0.39 -3.08
C ASP A 79 -10.01 0.52 -3.15
N TYR A 80 -9.42 1.61 -2.63
CA TYR A 80 -7.96 1.77 -2.60
C TYR A 80 -7.26 0.76 -1.70
N LEU A 81 -7.87 0.37 -0.57
CA LEU A 81 -7.35 -0.72 0.26
C LEU A 81 -7.33 -2.05 -0.49
N ALA A 82 -8.42 -2.37 -1.19
CA ALA A 82 -8.52 -3.59 -2.01
C ALA A 82 -7.49 -3.59 -3.14
N LEU A 83 -7.36 -2.49 -3.88
CA LEU A 83 -6.38 -2.35 -4.95
C LEU A 83 -4.95 -2.54 -4.46
N LYS A 84 -4.60 -1.97 -3.30
CA LYS A 84 -3.30 -2.19 -2.68
C LYS A 84 -3.04 -3.67 -2.40
N VAL A 85 -4.04 -4.40 -1.93
CA VAL A 85 -3.91 -5.84 -1.68
C VAL A 85 -3.68 -6.60 -2.98
N PHE A 86 -4.41 -6.28 -4.06
CA PHE A 86 -4.23 -6.90 -5.36
C PHE A 86 -2.84 -6.64 -5.95
N ILE A 87 -2.34 -5.41 -5.85
CA ILE A 87 -0.98 -5.06 -6.27
C ILE A 87 0.06 -5.80 -5.42
N LYS A 88 -0.11 -5.82 -4.09
CA LYS A 88 0.81 -6.51 -3.18
C LYS A 88 0.87 -8.03 -3.43
N ARG A 89 -0.28 -8.64 -3.77
CA ARG A 89 -0.37 -10.06 -4.10
C ARG A 89 0.08 -10.38 -5.53
N GLY A 90 0.35 -9.34 -6.35
CA GLY A 90 0.83 -9.51 -7.70
C GLY A 90 -0.24 -9.85 -8.74
N PHE A 91 -1.52 -9.75 -8.41
CA PHE A 91 -2.59 -9.90 -9.40
C PHE A 91 -2.60 -8.76 -10.41
N ILE A 92 -2.37 -7.54 -9.95
CA ILE A 92 -2.35 -6.32 -10.74
C ILE A 92 -0.99 -5.66 -10.60
N ARG A 93 -0.38 -5.25 -11.71
CA ARG A 93 0.83 -4.44 -11.74
C ARG A 93 0.50 -2.95 -11.77
N LYS A 94 -0.42 -2.56 -12.65
CA LYS A 94 -0.83 -1.17 -12.86
C LYS A 94 -2.28 -1.12 -13.33
N ILE A 95 -3.01 -0.09 -12.90
CA ILE A 95 -4.32 0.24 -13.45
C ILE A 95 -4.09 1.29 -14.54
N LEU A 96 -4.64 1.09 -15.72
CA LEU A 96 -4.43 1.96 -16.88
C LEU A 96 -5.56 2.97 -17.01
N CYS A 97 -6.72 2.55 -17.51
CA CYS A 97 -7.83 3.45 -17.76
C CYS A 97 -9.18 2.77 -17.52
N LYS A 98 -10.19 3.60 -17.31
CA LYS A 98 -11.58 3.16 -17.27
C LYS A 98 -12.14 3.03 -18.67
N ILE A 99 -12.73 1.88 -18.99
CA ILE A 99 -13.33 1.59 -20.28
C ILE A 99 -14.85 1.58 -20.28
N GLY A 100 -15.46 1.39 -19.12
CA GLY A 100 -16.89 1.31 -19.01
C GLY A 100 -17.44 1.69 -17.66
N THR A 101 -18.68 2.14 -17.64
CA THR A 101 -19.46 2.41 -16.43
C THR A 101 -20.75 1.64 -16.53
N GLY A 102 -20.94 0.66 -15.69
CA GLY A 102 -22.20 -0.03 -15.50
C GLY A 102 -23.06 0.63 -14.41
N LYS A 103 -24.26 0.12 -14.23
CA LYS A 103 -25.17 0.58 -13.17
C LYS A 103 -24.62 0.29 -11.77
N GLU A 104 -23.95 -0.86 -11.62
CA GLU A 104 -23.45 -1.37 -10.33
C GLU A 104 -21.93 -1.43 -10.24
N SER A 105 -21.20 -1.33 -11.37
CA SER A 105 -19.75 -1.46 -11.40
C SER A 105 -19.09 -0.60 -12.49
N ASP A 106 -17.87 -0.21 -12.22
CA ASP A 106 -16.97 0.42 -13.17
C ASP A 106 -15.93 -0.60 -13.67
N ILE A 107 -15.63 -0.57 -14.97
CA ILE A 107 -14.69 -1.49 -15.62
C ILE A 107 -13.40 -0.76 -15.96
N TYR A 108 -12.28 -1.32 -15.53
CA TYR A 108 -10.95 -0.75 -15.78
C TYR A 108 -10.05 -1.75 -16.51
N ILE A 109 -9.20 -1.24 -17.39
CA ILE A 109 -8.08 -2.00 -17.95
C ILE A 109 -6.95 -1.99 -16.93
N CYS A 110 -6.39 -3.16 -16.65
CA CYS A 110 -5.27 -3.33 -15.77
C CYS A 110 -4.14 -4.11 -16.45
N GLU A 111 -2.90 -3.74 -16.16
CA GLU A 111 -1.74 -4.55 -16.53
C GLU A 111 -1.65 -5.71 -15.54
N ALA A 112 -1.61 -6.94 -16.05
CA ALA A 112 -1.49 -8.13 -15.23
C ALA A 112 -0.17 -8.14 -14.46
N GLY A 113 -0.22 -8.55 -13.20
CA GLY A 113 0.96 -8.79 -12.39
C GLY A 113 1.55 -10.17 -12.62
N LYS A 114 2.62 -10.49 -11.90
CA LYS A 114 3.30 -11.79 -12.00
C LYS A 114 2.53 -12.96 -11.37
N GLY A 115 1.46 -12.66 -10.65
CA GLY A 115 0.75 -13.64 -9.85
C GLY A 115 1.43 -13.97 -8.50
N PRO A 116 0.65 -14.47 -7.51
CA PRO A 116 1.17 -14.77 -6.19
C PRO A 116 2.24 -15.87 -6.21
N ASP A 117 2.05 -16.92 -7.01
CA ASP A 117 2.94 -18.09 -7.06
C ASP A 117 4.32 -17.73 -7.63
N GLU A 118 4.38 -16.85 -8.63
CA GLU A 118 5.63 -16.41 -9.23
C GLU A 118 6.42 -15.48 -8.30
N ILE A 119 5.72 -14.61 -7.56
CA ILE A 119 6.32 -13.76 -6.54
C ILE A 119 6.92 -14.61 -5.40
N GLU A 120 6.24 -15.67 -4.99
CA GLU A 120 6.72 -16.55 -3.93
C GLU A 120 7.93 -17.37 -4.39
N ARG A 121 7.94 -17.89 -5.63
CA ARG A 121 9.11 -18.52 -6.24
C ARG A 121 10.32 -17.60 -6.29
N GLN A 122 10.14 -16.33 -6.69
CA GLN A 122 11.22 -15.34 -6.71
C GLN A 122 11.75 -14.99 -5.32
N LYS A 123 10.87 -14.87 -4.31
CA LYS A 123 11.30 -14.67 -2.91
C LYS A 123 12.12 -15.83 -2.39
N ASN A 124 11.71 -17.06 -2.67
CA ASN A 124 12.41 -18.26 -2.24
C ASN A 124 13.76 -18.40 -2.94
N ALA A 125 13.83 -18.11 -4.24
CA ALA A 125 15.08 -18.10 -5.00
C ALA A 125 16.08 -17.06 -4.48
N ASN A 126 15.61 -15.84 -4.18
CA ASN A 126 16.45 -14.79 -3.60
C ASN A 126 16.94 -15.15 -2.18
N LYS A 127 16.06 -15.78 -1.37
CA LYS A 127 16.46 -16.24 -0.03
C LYS A 127 17.51 -17.33 -0.06
N GLN A 128 17.44 -18.21 -1.05
CA GLN A 128 18.47 -19.25 -1.26
C GLN A 128 19.81 -18.66 -1.73
N ARG A 129 19.78 -17.66 -2.63
CA ARG A 129 20.99 -16.94 -3.07
C ARG A 129 21.68 -16.25 -1.90
N LEU A 130 20.95 -15.49 -1.08
CA LEU A 130 21.50 -14.80 0.09
C LEU A 130 22.10 -15.78 1.12
N LYS A 131 21.49 -16.95 1.33
CA LYS A 131 22.07 -17.99 2.19
C LYS A 131 23.33 -18.60 1.60
N GLY A 132 23.38 -18.83 0.29
CA GLY A 132 24.58 -19.33 -0.39
C GLY A 132 25.77 -18.35 -0.36
N GLU A 133 25.50 -17.03 -0.32
CA GLU A 133 26.54 -16.01 -0.16
C GLU A 133 27.06 -15.88 1.28
N GLU A 134 26.25 -16.22 2.29
CA GLU A 134 26.66 -16.27 3.70
C GLU A 134 27.53 -17.48 4.00
N ASP A 135 27.33 -18.61 3.30
CA ASP A 135 28.07 -19.87 3.51
C ASP A 135 29.40 -19.93 2.74
N LEU A 136 29.77 -18.92 1.93
CA LEU A 136 31.06 -18.88 1.25
C LEU A 136 32.19 -18.54 2.24
N PRO A 137 33.29 -19.34 2.26
CA PRO A 137 34.43 -19.07 3.14
C PRO A 137 35.06 -17.71 2.82
N GLU A 138 35.46 -16.99 3.88
CA GLU A 138 35.98 -15.59 3.79
C GLU A 138 37.05 -15.36 2.72
N LYS A 139 37.80 -16.39 2.33
CA LYS A 139 38.86 -16.32 1.32
C LYS A 139 38.35 -16.13 -0.12
N GLU A 140 37.08 -16.42 -0.42
CA GLU A 140 36.51 -16.21 -1.75
C GLU A 140 35.80 -14.85 -1.85
N LYS A 141 35.39 -14.27 -0.74
CA LYS A 141 34.74 -12.94 -0.72
C LYS A 141 35.67 -11.80 -1.10
N ASP A 142 36.97 -11.98 -0.93
CA ASP A 142 37.98 -10.96 -1.27
C ASP A 142 38.40 -10.99 -2.76
N LYS A 143 38.30 -12.13 -3.43
CA LYS A 143 38.60 -12.25 -4.86
C LYS A 143 37.62 -11.54 -5.76
N ASP A 144 36.32 -11.61 -5.43
CA ASP A 144 35.23 -10.95 -6.21
C ASP A 144 35.27 -9.41 -6.06
N LYS A 145 35.91 -8.89 -5.00
CA LYS A 145 36.11 -7.46 -4.82
C LYS A 145 37.29 -6.91 -5.62
N GLU A 146 38.29 -7.72 -5.88
CA GLU A 146 39.46 -7.31 -6.69
C GLU A 146 39.15 -7.32 -8.19
N GLU A 147 38.36 -8.29 -8.70
CA GLU A 147 37.96 -8.31 -10.12
C GLU A 147 37.05 -7.17 -10.52
N ASN A 148 36.19 -6.70 -9.63
CA ASN A 148 35.27 -5.57 -9.89
C ASN A 148 35.96 -4.19 -9.85
N ASN A 149 37.19 -4.08 -9.33
CA ASN A 149 37.96 -2.83 -9.32
C ASN A 149 38.84 -2.62 -10.56
N PHE A 150 38.97 -3.64 -11.42
CA PHE A 150 39.79 -3.54 -12.64
C PHE A 150 39.00 -3.16 -13.91
N THR A 151 37.70 -2.94 -13.81
CA THR A 151 36.79 -2.64 -14.95
C THR A 151 36.14 -1.25 -14.83
N LYS A 152 36.90 -0.25 -14.36
CA LYS A 152 36.49 1.16 -14.47
C LYS A 152 37.58 1.97 -15.13
#